data_017bfee11bd898ff0416a22701d892f7
#
_entry.id   017bfee11bd898ff0416a22701d892f7
#
_cell.length_a   1.000
_cell.length_b   1.000
_cell.length_c   1.000
_cell.angle_alpha   90.00
_cell.angle_beta   90.00
_cell.angle_gamma   90.00
#
_symmetry.space_group_name_H-M   'P 1'
#
loop_
_entity.id
_entity.type
_entity.pdbx_description
1 polymer ?
#
loop_
_entity_poly.entity_id
_entity_poly.type
_entity_poly.pdbx_seq_one_letter_code
_entity_poly.pdbx_strand_id
1 'polypeptide(L)'
;EQARQRRERDVSLAELASRTSEPVPATDDSLTLLLLCCHPELAPASQVALTLRAVGGLTTAEIAHAHGTSEATMGTRISRAKQRLARAGARFTPPTGADRESRMAAVMRVLYLVFNEGYTATAGPDLTRLDLTSEAIRLARMLHAAAPEDAEANGLLALMLLIESRRAARTGADGGLVPLDEQDRTRWNRDLVREGTALIDGVWGRREAGPYQLQ
;
A
#
# COMPACT_ATOMS: atom_id res chain seq x y z
N GLU A 1 -4.66 23.49 -22.56
CA GLU A 1 -5.32 22.19 -22.85
C GLU A 1 -4.94 21.12 -21.83
N GLN A 2 -3.65 20.95 -21.52
CA GLN A 2 -3.19 19.97 -20.49
C GLN A 2 -3.66 20.26 -19.06
N ALA A 3 -3.75 21.53 -18.64
CA ALA A 3 -4.25 21.92 -17.32
C ALA A 3 -5.77 21.68 -17.17
N ARG A 4 -6.53 21.80 -18.27
CA ARG A 4 -7.97 21.53 -18.33
C ARG A 4 -8.24 20.02 -18.24
N GLN A 5 -7.44 19.19 -18.95
CA GLN A 5 -7.52 17.74 -18.86
C GLN A 5 -7.11 17.18 -17.49
N ARG A 6 -6.17 17.84 -16.76
CA ARG A 6 -5.85 17.49 -15.37
C ARG A 6 -7.03 17.72 -14.43
N ARG A 7 -7.69 18.89 -14.52
CA ARG A 7 -8.87 19.20 -13.69
C ARG A 7 -10.04 18.27 -13.98
N GLU A 8 -10.30 17.93 -15.24
CA GLU A 8 -11.37 16.98 -15.60
C GLU A 8 -11.10 15.55 -15.12
N ARG A 9 -9.84 15.13 -15.01
CA ARG A 9 -9.45 13.81 -14.46
C ARG A 9 -9.50 13.73 -12.93
N ASP A 10 -9.15 14.81 -12.24
CA ASP A 10 -9.22 14.91 -10.78
C ASP A 10 -10.68 15.06 -10.30
N VAL A 11 -11.51 15.76 -11.04
CA VAL A 11 -12.96 15.88 -10.84
C VAL A 11 -13.66 14.51 -10.96
N SER A 12 -13.25 13.64 -11.88
CA SER A 12 -13.88 12.32 -12.07
C SER A 12 -13.71 11.34 -10.90
N LEU A 13 -12.62 11.45 -10.11
CA LEU A 13 -12.46 10.67 -8.88
C LEU A 13 -13.22 11.31 -7.70
N ALA A 14 -13.21 12.65 -7.63
CA ALA A 14 -13.99 13.39 -6.66
C ALA A 14 -15.51 13.21 -6.91
N GLU A 15 -15.94 13.12 -8.17
CA GLU A 15 -17.35 12.83 -8.52
C GLU A 15 -17.76 11.39 -8.23
N LEU A 16 -16.85 10.38 -8.33
CA LEU A 16 -17.12 9.03 -7.85
C LEU A 16 -17.28 9.00 -6.32
N ALA A 17 -16.50 9.84 -5.62
CA ALA A 17 -16.57 9.98 -4.16
C ALA A 17 -17.78 10.82 -3.69
N SER A 18 -18.21 11.82 -4.47
CA SER A 18 -19.28 12.76 -4.07
C SER A 18 -20.71 12.28 -4.35
N ARG A 19 -20.89 11.11 -4.96
CA ARG A 19 -22.23 10.57 -5.30
C ARG A 19 -22.92 9.81 -4.17
N THR A 20 -22.35 9.74 -2.98
CA THR A 20 -22.98 9.16 -1.79
C THR A 20 -23.03 10.18 -0.66
N SER A 21 -24.20 10.73 -0.42
CA SER A 21 -24.47 11.71 0.62
C SER A 21 -24.71 11.03 1.96
N GLU A 22 -23.71 11.07 2.84
CA GLU A 22 -23.80 11.21 4.29
C GLU A 22 -22.36 11.38 4.82
N PRO A 23 -22.09 12.25 5.81
CA PRO A 23 -20.74 12.46 6.30
C PRO A 23 -20.27 11.24 7.12
N VAL A 24 -19.61 10.32 6.44
CA VAL A 24 -18.87 9.21 7.05
C VAL A 24 -17.52 9.73 7.51
N PRO A 25 -16.95 9.28 8.66
CA PRO A 25 -15.63 9.72 9.13
C PRO A 25 -14.55 9.52 8.07
N ALA A 26 -13.65 10.47 7.92
CA ALA A 26 -12.60 10.49 6.87
C ALA A 26 -11.73 9.21 6.80
N THR A 27 -11.65 8.45 7.89
CA THR A 27 -10.95 7.16 7.96
C THR A 27 -11.68 6.06 7.17
N ASP A 28 -13.02 6.04 7.22
CA ASP A 28 -13.85 5.07 6.49
C ASP A 28 -13.80 5.30 4.98
N ASP A 29 -13.73 6.56 4.55
CA ASP A 29 -13.64 6.91 3.13
C ASP A 29 -12.31 6.44 2.52
N SER A 30 -11.21 6.61 3.24
CA SER A 30 -9.88 6.17 2.79
C SER A 30 -9.78 4.64 2.67
N LEU A 31 -10.35 3.90 3.63
CA LEU A 31 -10.42 2.44 3.56
C LEU A 31 -11.31 1.98 2.40
N THR A 32 -12.49 2.59 2.24
CA THR A 32 -13.41 2.29 1.14
C THR A 32 -12.74 2.53 -0.21
N LEU A 33 -11.98 3.62 -0.36
CA LEU A 33 -11.22 3.92 -1.56
C LEU A 33 -10.11 2.89 -1.81
N LEU A 34 -9.40 2.47 -0.76
CA LEU A 34 -8.37 1.44 -0.84
C LEU A 34 -8.95 0.09 -1.30
N LEU A 35 -10.07 -0.33 -0.71
CA LEU A 35 -10.79 -1.54 -1.10
C LEU A 35 -11.32 -1.46 -2.54
N LEU A 36 -11.75 -0.27 -2.99
CA LEU A 36 -12.17 -0.04 -4.38
C LEU A 36 -10.99 -0.15 -5.36
N CYS A 37 -9.83 0.42 -5.01
CA CYS A 37 -8.61 0.30 -5.82
C CYS A 37 -8.14 -1.15 -5.98
N CYS A 38 -8.49 -2.02 -5.03
CA CYS A 38 -8.16 -3.45 -5.04
C CYS A 38 -9.32 -4.33 -5.56
N HIS A 39 -10.22 -3.77 -6.38
CA HIS A 39 -11.33 -4.50 -6.99
C HIS A 39 -10.84 -5.71 -7.80
N PRO A 40 -11.49 -6.89 -7.71
CA PRO A 40 -11.06 -8.12 -8.40
C PRO A 40 -11.03 -8.01 -9.93
N GLU A 41 -11.81 -7.11 -10.50
CA GLU A 41 -11.76 -6.80 -11.94
C GLU A 41 -10.45 -6.16 -12.40
N LEU A 42 -9.61 -5.69 -11.49
CA LEU A 42 -8.33 -5.06 -11.82
C LEU A 42 -7.18 -6.08 -11.74
N ALA A 43 -6.29 -6.05 -12.73
CA ALA A 43 -5.03 -6.79 -12.64
C ALA A 43 -4.14 -6.21 -11.50
N PRO A 44 -3.30 -7.03 -10.83
CA PRO A 44 -2.48 -6.59 -9.70
C PRO A 44 -1.67 -5.32 -9.95
N ALA A 45 -1.01 -5.20 -11.11
CA ALA A 45 -0.26 -4.01 -11.49
C ALA A 45 -1.12 -2.75 -11.62
N SER A 46 -2.42 -2.90 -11.94
CA SER A 46 -3.37 -1.80 -12.00
C SER A 46 -3.91 -1.44 -10.61
N GLN A 47 -4.08 -2.43 -9.74
CA GLN A 47 -4.43 -2.22 -8.33
C GLN A 47 -3.34 -1.42 -7.63
N VAL A 48 -2.06 -1.82 -7.77
CA VAL A 48 -0.90 -1.06 -7.22
C VAL A 48 -0.88 0.38 -7.72
N ALA A 49 -0.91 0.56 -9.04
CA ALA A 49 -0.85 1.89 -9.65
C ALA A 49 -2.01 2.80 -9.21
N LEU A 50 -3.22 2.24 -9.13
CA LEU A 50 -4.40 3.00 -8.73
C LEU A 50 -4.38 3.32 -7.24
N THR A 51 -3.94 2.39 -6.38
CA THR A 51 -3.78 2.61 -4.93
C THR A 51 -2.78 3.72 -4.66
N LEU A 52 -1.59 3.67 -5.25
CA LEU A 52 -0.57 4.71 -5.09
C LEU A 52 -1.06 6.09 -5.57
N ARG A 53 -1.84 6.12 -6.65
CA ARG A 53 -2.37 7.38 -7.20
C ARG A 53 -3.51 7.95 -6.38
N ALA A 54 -4.46 7.10 -5.96
CA ALA A 54 -5.73 7.54 -5.37
C ALA A 54 -5.66 7.68 -3.84
N VAL A 55 -4.93 6.80 -3.17
CA VAL A 55 -4.83 6.73 -1.71
C VAL A 55 -3.47 7.23 -1.24
N GLY A 56 -2.40 6.85 -1.93
CA GLY A 56 -1.02 7.26 -1.63
C GLY A 56 -0.68 8.69 -2.06
N GLY A 57 -1.50 9.32 -2.90
CA GLY A 57 -1.29 10.69 -3.34
C GLY A 57 -0.12 10.90 -4.32
N LEU A 58 0.57 9.81 -4.74
CA LEU A 58 1.71 9.91 -5.65
C LEU A 58 1.26 10.42 -7.04
N THR A 59 2.14 11.16 -7.68
CA THR A 59 1.93 11.60 -9.08
C THR A 59 2.10 10.43 -10.05
N THR A 60 1.56 10.56 -11.26
CA THR A 60 1.75 9.55 -12.31
C THR A 60 3.23 9.37 -12.68
N ALA A 61 4.01 10.45 -12.64
CA ALA A 61 5.45 10.43 -12.89
C ALA A 61 6.21 9.64 -11.82
N GLU A 62 5.91 9.87 -10.53
CA GLU A 62 6.53 9.13 -9.42
C GLU A 62 6.21 7.64 -9.49
N ILE A 63 4.94 7.28 -9.78
CA ILE A 63 4.53 5.88 -9.93
C ILE A 63 5.21 5.24 -11.14
N ALA A 64 5.30 5.96 -12.27
CA ALA A 64 5.97 5.50 -13.46
C ALA A 64 7.46 5.24 -13.22
N HIS A 65 8.12 6.17 -12.52
CA HIS A 65 9.52 6.04 -12.11
C HIS A 65 9.73 4.82 -11.21
N ALA A 66 8.86 4.63 -10.20
CA ALA A 66 8.90 3.48 -9.30
C ALA A 66 8.79 2.12 -10.04
N HIS A 67 8.05 2.10 -11.13
CA HIS A 67 7.81 0.87 -11.90
C HIS A 67 8.66 0.77 -13.19
N GLY A 68 9.69 1.58 -13.34
CA GLY A 68 10.58 1.55 -14.51
C GLY A 68 9.86 1.70 -15.84
N THR A 69 8.80 2.53 -15.90
CA THR A 69 7.98 2.72 -17.10
C THR A 69 7.80 4.21 -17.44
N SER A 70 7.32 4.52 -18.65
CA SER A 70 7.04 5.91 -19.03
C SER A 70 5.77 6.45 -18.33
N GLU A 71 5.74 7.76 -18.05
CA GLU A 71 4.55 8.44 -17.51
C GLU A 71 3.31 8.23 -18.39
N ALA A 72 3.48 8.24 -19.71
CA ALA A 72 2.39 8.00 -20.67
C ALA A 72 1.81 6.58 -20.51
N THR A 73 2.66 5.56 -20.36
CA THR A 73 2.25 4.17 -20.13
C THR A 73 1.51 4.04 -18.80
N MET A 74 2.04 4.64 -17.73
CA MET A 74 1.42 4.61 -16.42
C MET A 74 0.08 5.36 -16.42
N GLY A 75 0.01 6.54 -17.04
CA GLY A 75 -1.24 7.29 -17.19
C GLY A 75 -2.32 6.50 -17.94
N THR A 76 -1.92 5.77 -19.00
CA THR A 76 -2.83 4.87 -19.72
C THR A 76 -3.32 3.72 -18.84
N ARG A 77 -2.42 3.11 -18.05
CA ARG A 77 -2.77 2.04 -17.10
C ARG A 77 -3.79 2.51 -16.07
N ILE A 78 -3.55 3.65 -15.43
CA ILE A 78 -4.46 4.25 -14.44
C ILE A 78 -5.81 4.60 -15.08
N SER A 79 -5.81 5.20 -16.25
CA SER A 79 -7.04 5.56 -16.98
C SER A 79 -7.88 4.32 -17.33
N ARG A 80 -7.24 3.26 -17.83
CA ARG A 80 -7.92 1.98 -18.13
C ARG A 80 -8.46 1.31 -16.87
N ALA A 81 -7.73 1.36 -15.75
CA ALA A 81 -8.20 0.84 -14.47
C ALA A 81 -9.49 1.55 -14.02
N LYS A 82 -9.51 2.88 -14.06
CA LYS A 82 -10.72 3.67 -13.74
C LYS A 82 -11.89 3.32 -14.66
N GLN A 83 -11.67 3.22 -15.97
CA GLN A 83 -12.71 2.83 -16.93
C GLN A 83 -13.25 1.42 -16.65
N ARG A 84 -12.36 0.48 -16.27
CA ARG A 84 -12.77 -0.88 -15.94
C ARG A 84 -13.65 -0.93 -14.70
N LEU A 85 -13.30 -0.19 -13.64
CA LEU A 85 -14.15 -0.04 -12.45
C LEU A 85 -15.51 0.55 -12.80
N ALA A 86 -15.55 1.59 -13.61
CA ALA A 86 -16.81 2.21 -14.05
C ALA A 86 -17.70 1.22 -14.84
N ARG A 87 -17.11 0.42 -15.74
CA ARG A 87 -17.84 -0.60 -16.52
C ARG A 87 -18.33 -1.76 -15.64
N ALA A 88 -17.57 -2.12 -14.60
CA ALA A 88 -17.96 -3.13 -13.62
C ALA A 88 -19.07 -2.64 -12.66
N GLY A 89 -19.51 -1.39 -12.80
CA GLY A 89 -20.49 -0.80 -11.89
C GLY A 89 -19.99 -0.68 -10.46
N ALA A 90 -18.68 -0.63 -10.27
CA ALA A 90 -18.06 -0.50 -8.96
C ALA A 90 -18.51 0.81 -8.30
N ARG A 91 -19.04 0.71 -7.08
CA ARG A 91 -19.56 1.85 -6.31
C ARG A 91 -18.62 2.15 -5.15
N PHE A 92 -18.60 3.42 -4.75
CA PHE A 92 -17.92 3.85 -3.54
C PHE A 92 -18.75 3.47 -2.31
N THR A 93 -18.83 2.17 -2.05
CA THR A 93 -19.52 1.57 -0.89
C THR A 93 -18.62 0.49 -0.31
N PRO A 94 -18.57 0.37 1.03
CA PRO A 94 -17.80 -0.70 1.66
C PRO A 94 -18.31 -2.07 1.17
N PRO A 95 -17.42 -2.97 0.73
CA PRO A 95 -17.79 -4.35 0.41
C PRO A 95 -18.16 -5.10 1.69
N THR A 96 -18.99 -6.15 1.56
CA THR A 96 -19.44 -6.97 2.69
C THR A 96 -19.17 -8.45 2.44
N GLY A 97 -19.17 -9.26 3.52
CA GLY A 97 -19.01 -10.71 3.43
C GLY A 97 -17.74 -11.14 2.67
N ALA A 98 -17.86 -12.17 1.85
CA ALA A 98 -16.73 -12.76 1.10
C ALA A 98 -16.05 -11.77 0.12
N ASP A 99 -16.79 -10.78 -0.42
CA ASP A 99 -16.19 -9.72 -1.24
C ASP A 99 -15.24 -8.85 -0.42
N ARG A 100 -15.61 -8.52 0.83
CA ARG A 100 -14.73 -7.78 1.76
C ARG A 100 -13.45 -8.56 2.05
N GLU A 101 -13.56 -9.84 2.39
CA GLU A 101 -12.40 -10.70 2.68
C GLU A 101 -11.46 -10.80 1.47
N SER A 102 -12.01 -11.02 0.28
CA SER A 102 -11.24 -11.08 -0.97
C SER A 102 -10.51 -9.76 -1.24
N ARG A 103 -11.17 -8.62 -1.03
CA ARG A 103 -10.55 -7.30 -1.23
C ARG A 103 -9.53 -6.96 -0.16
N MET A 104 -9.75 -7.36 1.10
CA MET A 104 -8.75 -7.22 2.17
C MET A 104 -7.47 -7.97 1.82
N ALA A 105 -7.57 -9.22 1.35
CA ALA A 105 -6.43 -9.99 0.89
C ALA A 105 -5.71 -9.32 -0.30
N ALA A 106 -6.47 -8.72 -1.24
CA ALA A 106 -5.88 -7.97 -2.35
C ALA A 106 -5.18 -6.69 -1.89
N VAL A 107 -5.76 -5.96 -0.94
CA VAL A 107 -5.15 -4.77 -0.31
C VAL A 107 -3.83 -5.14 0.35
N MET A 108 -3.81 -6.16 1.20
CA MET A 108 -2.59 -6.60 1.88
C MET A 108 -1.49 -6.96 0.88
N ARG A 109 -1.84 -7.66 -0.19
CA ARG A 109 -0.90 -7.98 -1.28
C ARG A 109 -0.36 -6.73 -1.98
N VAL A 110 -1.23 -5.75 -2.27
CA VAL A 110 -0.83 -4.48 -2.90
C VAL A 110 0.13 -3.72 -1.99
N LEU A 111 -0.19 -3.60 -0.70
CA LEU A 111 0.67 -2.91 0.27
C LEU A 111 2.04 -3.60 0.41
N TYR A 112 2.04 -4.93 0.45
CA TYR A 112 3.28 -5.71 0.47
C TYR A 112 4.14 -5.49 -0.79
N LEU A 113 3.52 -5.44 -1.97
CA LEU A 113 4.25 -5.17 -3.23
C LEU A 113 4.83 -3.74 -3.25
N VAL A 114 4.05 -2.74 -2.78
CA VAL A 114 4.52 -1.35 -2.66
C VAL A 114 5.69 -1.25 -1.69
N PHE A 115 5.59 -1.91 -0.54
CA PHE A 115 6.66 -1.94 0.45
C PHE A 115 7.93 -2.57 -0.10
N ASN A 116 7.84 -3.73 -0.75
CA ASN A 116 8.98 -4.42 -1.33
C ASN A 116 9.66 -3.59 -2.42
N GLU A 117 8.91 -2.92 -3.29
CA GLU A 117 9.46 -2.02 -4.30
C GLU A 117 10.19 -0.84 -3.64
N GLY A 118 9.66 -0.31 -2.53
CA GLY A 118 10.33 0.74 -1.77
C GLY A 118 11.55 0.25 -0.99
N TYR A 119 11.54 -0.99 -0.53
CA TYR A 119 12.63 -1.58 0.25
C TYR A 119 13.80 -2.08 -0.61
N THR A 120 13.50 -2.56 -1.81
CA THR A 120 14.50 -2.99 -2.81
C THR A 120 14.00 -2.55 -4.18
N ALA A 121 14.39 -1.34 -4.59
CA ALA A 121 13.96 -0.79 -5.85
C ALA A 121 14.40 -1.66 -7.02
N THR A 122 13.45 -2.06 -7.88
CA THR A 122 13.74 -2.85 -9.09
C THR A 122 14.21 -1.97 -10.23
N ALA A 123 14.05 -0.64 -10.13
CA ALA A 123 14.45 0.32 -11.15
C ALA A 123 14.88 1.66 -10.52
N GLY A 124 15.86 2.31 -11.14
CA GLY A 124 16.39 3.61 -10.73
C GLY A 124 17.79 3.53 -10.12
N PRO A 125 18.42 4.67 -9.84
CA PRO A 125 19.78 4.74 -9.30
C PRO A 125 19.86 4.40 -7.81
N ASP A 126 18.74 4.50 -7.08
CA ASP A 126 18.68 4.30 -5.64
C ASP A 126 18.20 2.88 -5.31
N LEU A 127 18.90 2.20 -4.41
CA LEU A 127 18.54 0.87 -3.91
C LEU A 127 17.25 0.85 -3.10
N THR A 128 16.82 2.00 -2.60
CA THR A 128 15.64 2.12 -1.72
C THR A 128 14.82 3.35 -2.05
N ARG A 129 13.49 3.21 -1.98
CA ARG A 129 12.50 4.28 -2.18
C ARG A 129 11.75 4.50 -0.87
N LEU A 130 12.26 5.46 -0.08
CA LEU A 130 11.69 5.82 1.25
C LEU A 130 10.25 6.27 1.19
N ASP A 131 9.87 6.96 0.13
CA ASP A 131 8.52 7.42 -0.15
C ASP A 131 7.53 6.24 -0.22
N LEU A 132 7.90 5.15 -0.91
CA LEU A 132 7.04 3.98 -1.07
C LEU A 132 6.92 3.16 0.22
N THR A 133 8.04 2.91 0.93
CA THR A 133 7.98 2.16 2.18
C THR A 133 7.21 2.90 3.27
N SER A 134 7.44 4.22 3.40
CA SER A 134 6.71 5.05 4.36
C SER A 134 5.22 5.08 4.05
N GLU A 135 4.84 5.19 2.78
CA GLU A 135 3.44 5.18 2.36
C GLU A 135 2.80 3.81 2.58
N ALA A 136 3.49 2.71 2.26
CA ALA A 136 2.99 1.36 2.51
C ALA A 136 2.72 1.13 4.00
N ILE A 137 3.65 1.55 4.89
CA ILE A 137 3.47 1.46 6.35
C ILE A 137 2.31 2.33 6.81
N ARG A 138 2.17 3.57 6.30
CA ARG A 138 1.05 4.45 6.63
C ARG A 138 -0.29 3.80 6.28
N LEU A 139 -0.40 3.23 5.08
CA LEU A 139 -1.61 2.54 4.62
C LEU A 139 -1.87 1.25 5.40
N ALA A 140 -0.83 0.51 5.77
CA ALA A 140 -0.96 -0.68 6.61
C ALA A 140 -1.44 -0.35 8.03
N ARG A 141 -0.97 0.77 8.62
CA ARG A 141 -1.49 1.28 9.90
C ARG A 141 -2.97 1.69 9.80
N MET A 142 -3.36 2.32 8.70
CA MET A 142 -4.77 2.65 8.44
C MET A 142 -5.62 1.38 8.34
N LEU A 143 -5.13 0.36 7.64
CA LEU A 143 -5.80 -0.94 7.53
C LEU A 143 -5.96 -1.62 8.89
N HIS A 144 -4.88 -1.66 9.70
CA HIS A 144 -4.91 -2.17 11.07
C HIS A 144 -5.92 -1.42 11.94
N ALA A 145 -5.96 -0.09 11.90
CA ALA A 145 -6.90 0.72 12.67
C ALA A 145 -8.38 0.42 12.31
N ALA A 146 -8.64 0.10 11.03
CA ALA A 146 -9.97 -0.24 10.54
C ALA A 146 -10.37 -1.71 10.73
N ALA A 147 -9.39 -2.60 10.99
CA ALA A 147 -9.58 -4.03 11.20
C ALA A 147 -8.58 -4.56 12.25
N PRO A 148 -8.63 -4.09 13.51
CA PRO A 148 -7.62 -4.41 14.53
C PRO A 148 -7.60 -5.89 14.91
N GLU A 149 -8.70 -6.61 14.67
CA GLU A 149 -8.83 -8.04 14.95
C GLU A 149 -8.34 -8.94 13.79
N ASP A 150 -8.01 -8.34 12.63
CA ASP A 150 -7.51 -9.10 11.47
C ASP A 150 -6.04 -9.45 11.70
N ALA A 151 -5.79 -10.74 11.97
CA ALA A 151 -4.46 -11.25 12.31
C ALA A 151 -3.45 -11.08 11.17
N GLU A 152 -3.89 -11.22 9.90
CA GLU A 152 -3.03 -11.05 8.73
C GLU A 152 -2.70 -9.58 8.45
N ALA A 153 -3.62 -8.66 8.67
CA ALA A 153 -3.34 -7.22 8.58
C ALA A 153 -2.32 -6.81 9.66
N ASN A 154 -2.44 -7.35 10.87
CA ASN A 154 -1.48 -7.14 11.97
C ASN A 154 -0.11 -7.75 11.63
N GLY A 155 -0.09 -8.96 11.08
CA GLY A 155 1.12 -9.64 10.62
C GLY A 155 1.85 -8.85 9.52
N LEU A 156 1.11 -8.35 8.53
CA LEU A 156 1.66 -7.52 7.45
C LEU A 156 2.29 -6.23 7.99
N LEU A 157 1.58 -5.51 8.88
CA LEU A 157 2.12 -4.29 9.48
C LEU A 157 3.36 -4.59 10.31
N ALA A 158 3.33 -5.63 11.15
CA ALA A 158 4.47 -6.05 11.94
C ALA A 158 5.69 -6.39 11.06
N LEU A 159 5.49 -7.16 10.00
CA LEU A 159 6.53 -7.51 9.03
C LEU A 159 7.18 -6.26 8.44
N MET A 160 6.37 -5.31 7.95
CA MET A 160 6.88 -4.05 7.40
C MET A 160 7.67 -3.24 8.42
N LEU A 161 7.17 -3.10 9.66
CA LEU A 161 7.82 -2.36 10.73
C LEU A 161 9.16 -2.99 11.13
N LEU A 162 9.20 -4.31 11.30
CA LEU A 162 10.42 -5.03 11.67
C LEU A 162 11.47 -4.97 10.56
N ILE A 163 11.07 -5.08 9.30
CA ILE A 163 11.99 -4.91 8.16
C ILE A 163 12.51 -3.47 8.10
N GLU A 164 11.63 -2.48 8.23
CA GLU A 164 11.97 -1.06 8.17
C GLU A 164 12.87 -0.64 9.32
N SER A 165 12.69 -1.22 10.51
CA SER A 165 13.50 -0.90 11.70
C SER A 165 15.01 -1.04 11.49
N ARG A 166 15.42 -1.97 10.62
CA ARG A 166 16.84 -2.27 10.33
C ARG A 166 17.44 -1.47 9.18
N ARG A 167 16.67 -0.60 8.53
CA ARG A 167 17.12 0.15 7.34
C ARG A 167 18.47 0.81 7.53
N ALA A 168 18.68 1.53 8.64
CA ALA A 168 19.91 2.26 8.92
C ALA A 168 21.16 1.36 9.05
N ALA A 169 20.96 0.07 9.39
CA ALA A 169 22.03 -0.91 9.53
C ALA A 169 22.24 -1.78 8.28
N ARG A 170 21.35 -1.69 7.29
CA ARG A 170 21.32 -2.55 6.10
C ARG A 170 22.40 -2.20 5.09
N THR A 171 22.89 -0.97 5.09
CA THR A 171 23.87 -0.49 4.13
C THR A 171 25.14 -0.08 4.85
N GLY A 172 26.27 -0.60 4.38
CA GLY A 172 27.62 -0.24 4.85
C GLY A 172 28.04 1.15 4.37
N ALA A 173 29.20 1.61 4.86
CA ALA A 173 29.80 2.88 4.45
C ALA A 173 30.22 2.91 2.97
N ASP A 174 30.47 1.74 2.40
CA ASP A 174 30.78 1.53 0.98
C ASP A 174 29.56 1.44 0.07
N GLY A 175 28.34 1.57 0.65
CA GLY A 175 27.08 1.39 -0.07
C GLY A 175 26.65 -0.07 -0.30
N GLY A 176 27.45 -1.05 0.12
CA GLY A 176 27.15 -2.46 0.04
C GLY A 176 26.08 -2.90 1.02
N LEU A 177 25.37 -3.99 0.70
CA LEU A 177 24.38 -4.58 1.60
C LEU A 177 25.10 -5.35 2.72
N VAL A 178 24.67 -5.10 3.97
CA VAL A 178 25.17 -5.79 5.16
C VAL A 178 24.22 -6.94 5.50
N PRO A 179 24.70 -8.21 5.56
CA PRO A 179 23.91 -9.35 6.01
C PRO A 179 23.32 -9.15 7.39
N LEU A 180 22.17 -9.80 7.67
CA LEU A 180 21.41 -9.56 8.90
C LEU A 180 22.19 -9.85 10.19
N ASP A 181 23.01 -10.89 10.17
CA ASP A 181 23.88 -11.35 11.26
C ASP A 181 25.06 -10.41 11.52
N GLU A 182 25.48 -9.64 10.51
CA GLU A 182 26.55 -8.65 10.58
C GLU A 182 26.05 -7.23 10.88
N GLN A 183 24.73 -7.01 10.89
CA GLN A 183 24.16 -5.68 11.14
C GLN A 183 24.37 -5.21 12.56
N ASP A 184 24.79 -3.95 12.70
CA ASP A 184 24.84 -3.27 13.99
C ASP A 184 23.41 -2.99 14.50
N ARG A 185 22.97 -3.80 15.46
CA ARG A 185 21.63 -3.71 16.06
C ARG A 185 21.42 -2.44 16.88
N THR A 186 22.46 -1.71 17.25
CA THR A 186 22.32 -0.43 17.94
C THR A 186 21.74 0.66 17.02
N ARG A 187 21.87 0.48 15.71
CA ARG A 187 21.34 1.36 14.66
C ARG A 187 19.89 1.06 14.29
N TRP A 188 19.30 -0.03 14.84
CA TRP A 188 17.92 -0.36 14.58
C TRP A 188 16.96 0.62 15.27
N ASN A 189 15.88 0.98 14.58
CA ASN A 189 14.83 1.81 15.15
C ASN A 189 14.02 1.01 16.19
N ARG A 190 14.27 1.29 17.46
CA ARG A 190 13.67 0.55 18.58
C ARG A 190 12.17 0.77 18.73
N ASP A 191 11.64 1.91 18.26
CA ASP A 191 10.20 2.18 18.32
C ASP A 191 9.45 1.32 17.32
N LEU A 192 9.96 1.18 16.09
CA LEU A 192 9.41 0.28 15.09
C LEU A 192 9.50 -1.20 15.53
N VAL A 193 10.62 -1.59 16.17
CA VAL A 193 10.74 -2.95 16.75
C VAL A 193 9.68 -3.18 17.80
N ARG A 194 9.48 -2.24 18.73
CA ARG A 194 8.49 -2.36 19.82
C ARG A 194 7.07 -2.44 19.25
N GLU A 195 6.72 -1.56 18.29
CA GLU A 195 5.41 -1.56 17.64
C GLU A 195 5.16 -2.89 16.92
N GLY A 196 6.11 -3.35 16.09
CA GLY A 196 5.99 -4.61 15.35
C GLY A 196 5.89 -5.83 16.25
N THR A 197 6.68 -5.91 17.33
CA THR A 197 6.63 -7.02 18.30
C THR A 197 5.28 -7.04 19.01
N ALA A 198 4.78 -5.89 19.46
CA ALA A 198 3.48 -5.81 20.12
C ALA A 198 2.31 -6.30 19.25
N LEU A 199 2.36 -6.03 17.92
CA LEU A 199 1.38 -6.55 16.97
C LEU A 199 1.42 -8.08 16.87
N ILE A 200 2.62 -8.68 16.84
CA ILE A 200 2.78 -10.13 16.80
C ILE A 200 2.29 -10.76 18.11
N ASP A 201 2.68 -10.20 19.27
CA ASP A 201 2.26 -10.70 20.58
C ASP A 201 0.73 -10.68 20.75
N GLY A 202 0.07 -9.66 20.21
CA GLY A 202 -1.39 -9.51 20.22
C GLY A 202 -2.15 -10.59 19.43
N VAL A 203 -1.50 -11.21 18.44
CA VAL A 203 -2.11 -12.27 17.60
C VAL A 203 -1.54 -13.65 17.90
N TRP A 204 -0.44 -13.75 18.67
CA TRP A 204 0.19 -15.00 19.04
C TRP A 204 -0.75 -15.85 19.90
N GLY A 205 -1.04 -17.05 19.43
CA GLY A 205 -1.99 -17.96 20.10
C GLY A 205 -3.39 -17.99 19.48
N ARG A 206 -3.70 -17.12 18.51
CA ARG A 206 -4.84 -17.33 17.61
C ARG A 206 -4.49 -18.49 16.67
N ARG A 207 -5.40 -19.46 16.53
CA ARG A 207 -5.13 -20.81 15.99
C ARG A 207 -4.67 -20.90 14.53
N GLU A 208 -4.63 -19.81 13.78
CA GLU A 208 -4.32 -19.81 12.35
C GLU A 208 -3.30 -18.71 12.05
N ALA A 209 -2.01 -19.08 12.04
CA ALA A 209 -0.97 -18.19 11.52
C ALA A 209 -1.03 -18.16 10.01
N GLY A 210 -1.24 -16.99 9.44
CA GLY A 210 -1.24 -16.75 8.01
C GLY A 210 0.16 -16.41 7.46
N PRO A 211 0.29 -16.24 6.14
CA PRO A 211 1.57 -16.04 5.46
C PRO A 211 2.38 -14.84 5.95
N TYR A 212 1.74 -13.72 6.34
CA TYR A 212 2.48 -12.54 6.82
C TYR A 212 2.98 -12.67 8.26
N GLN A 213 2.38 -13.53 9.05
CA GLN A 213 2.84 -13.84 10.40
C GLN A 213 4.01 -14.81 10.43
N LEU A 214 4.15 -15.63 9.38
CA LEU A 214 5.19 -16.66 9.25
C LEU A 214 6.47 -16.14 8.59
N GLN A 215 6.45 -14.96 8.00
CA GLN A 215 7.62 -14.29 7.38
C GLN A 215 8.45 -13.53 8.39
#